data_ea0b205c35c29e9076a17f30dce67b27
#
_entry.id   ea0b205c35c29e9076a17f30dce67b27
#
_cell.length_a   1.000
_cell.length_b   1.000
_cell.length_c   1.000
_cell.angle_alpha   90.00
_cell.angle_beta   90.00
_cell.angle_gamma   90.00
#
_symmetry.space_group_name_H-M   'P 1'
#
loop_
_entity.id
_entity.type
_entity.pdbx_description
1 polymer ?
#
loop_
_entity_poly.entity_id
_entity_poly.type
_entity_poly.pdbx_seq_one_letter_code
_entity_poly.pdbx_strand_id
1 'polypeptide(L)'
;MTLVFPDTNILLWPFAGGPDFREAIYKALPGANIRIASCVLEELELLGTPDAKSACKLCQTLAVINLGLGDVDSVLLEAARRGAVVATNDRELIERIRSFGGKVLRPRGRHRLELLPVQ
;
A
#
# COMPACT_ATOMS: atom_id res chain seq x y z
N MET A 1 -10.94 13.73 0.89
CA MET A 1 -9.66 13.18 0.43
C MET A 1 -9.50 11.75 0.92
N THR A 2 -9.07 10.85 0.06
CA THR A 2 -8.99 9.44 0.40
C THR A 2 -7.57 9.06 0.79
N LEU A 3 -7.39 8.55 2.01
CA LEU A 3 -6.11 8.03 2.46
C LEU A 3 -5.83 6.68 1.79
N VAL A 4 -4.61 6.50 1.30
CA VAL A 4 -4.14 5.26 0.71
C VAL A 4 -2.86 4.82 1.41
N PHE A 5 -2.84 3.59 1.91
CA PHE A 5 -1.68 2.99 2.56
C PHE A 5 -1.17 1.83 1.71
N PRO A 6 -0.02 1.99 1.03
CA PRO A 6 0.59 0.88 0.30
C PRO A 6 1.27 -0.10 1.25
N ASP A 7 1.12 -1.38 0.96
CA ASP A 7 1.81 -2.47 1.63
C ASP A 7 3.25 -2.59 1.10
N THR A 8 4.09 -3.33 1.81
CA THR A 8 5.51 -3.53 1.48
C THR A 8 5.73 -4.00 0.04
N ASN A 9 4.91 -4.96 -0.42
CA ASN A 9 5.03 -5.47 -1.79
C ASN A 9 4.77 -4.41 -2.87
N ILE A 10 3.89 -3.44 -2.60
CA ILE A 10 3.62 -2.34 -3.53
C ILE A 10 4.78 -1.35 -3.54
N LEU A 11 5.39 -1.10 -2.38
CA LEU A 11 6.56 -0.22 -2.29
C LEU A 11 7.76 -0.79 -3.04
N LEU A 12 7.87 -2.12 -3.11
CA LEU A 12 8.93 -2.81 -3.84
C LEU A 12 8.63 -2.98 -5.33
N TRP A 13 7.41 -2.75 -5.75
CA TRP A 13 6.94 -3.00 -7.11
C TRP A 13 7.77 -2.30 -8.19
N PRO A 14 8.16 -1.00 -8.04
CA PRO A 14 9.00 -0.34 -9.04
C PRO A 14 10.35 -1.05 -9.29
N PHE A 15 10.86 -1.75 -8.28
CA PHE A 15 12.15 -2.44 -8.35
C PHE A 15 12.02 -3.90 -8.79
N ALA A 16 10.80 -4.36 -9.01
CA ALA A 16 10.48 -5.71 -9.49
C ALA A 16 9.87 -5.68 -10.90
N GLY A 17 10.15 -4.63 -11.66
CA GLY A 17 9.65 -4.48 -13.03
C GLY A 17 8.30 -3.80 -13.15
N GLY A 18 7.74 -3.31 -12.05
CA GLY A 18 6.48 -2.57 -12.05
C GLY A 18 6.68 -1.06 -12.20
N PRO A 19 5.59 -0.30 -12.19
CA PRO A 19 5.65 1.15 -12.28
C PRO A 19 6.01 1.78 -10.94
N ASP A 20 6.27 3.09 -10.95
CA ASP A 20 6.30 3.87 -9.71
C ASP A 20 4.92 3.76 -9.04
N PHE A 21 4.90 3.26 -7.80
CA PHE A 21 3.64 3.01 -7.09
C PHE A 21 2.80 4.29 -6.91
N ARG A 22 3.45 5.45 -6.79
CA ARG A 22 2.75 6.72 -6.63
C ARG A 22 1.93 7.06 -7.87
N GLU A 23 2.55 6.91 -9.04
CA GLU A 23 1.86 7.13 -10.32
C GLU A 23 0.71 6.16 -10.51
N ALA A 24 0.94 4.89 -10.22
CA ALA A 24 -0.09 3.86 -10.36
C ALA A 24 -1.29 4.14 -9.44
N ILE A 25 -1.03 4.56 -8.21
CA ILE A 25 -2.10 4.91 -7.26
C ILE A 25 -2.88 6.14 -7.76
N TYR A 26 -2.19 7.21 -8.18
CA TYR A 26 -2.85 8.42 -8.65
C TYR A 26 -3.68 8.19 -9.92
N LYS A 27 -3.24 7.29 -10.80
CA LYS A 27 -4.03 6.92 -11.98
C LYS A 27 -5.29 6.16 -11.62
N ALA A 28 -5.17 5.21 -10.68
CA ALA A 28 -6.30 4.38 -10.27
C ALA A 28 -7.29 5.13 -9.38
N LEU A 29 -6.80 6.08 -8.60
CA LEU A 29 -7.61 6.84 -7.65
C LEU A 29 -7.15 8.30 -7.63
N PRO A 30 -7.62 9.13 -8.57
CA PRO A 30 -7.29 10.54 -8.60
C PRO A 30 -7.69 11.22 -7.28
N GLY A 31 -6.80 12.07 -6.78
CA GLY A 31 -7.01 12.73 -5.49
C GLY A 31 -6.61 11.90 -4.28
N ALA A 32 -5.99 10.74 -4.49
CA ALA A 32 -5.47 9.92 -3.40
C ALA A 32 -4.46 10.69 -2.55
N ASN A 33 -4.53 10.48 -1.24
CA ASN A 33 -3.58 11.01 -0.29
C ASN A 33 -2.75 9.84 0.22
N ILE A 34 -1.58 9.64 -0.36
CA ILE A 34 -0.72 8.49 -0.04
C ILE A 34 0.04 8.76 1.26
N ARG A 35 -0.04 7.83 2.19
CA ARG A 35 0.70 7.85 3.44
C ARG A 35 1.36 6.50 3.65
N ILE A 36 2.48 6.50 4.35
CA ILE A 36 3.21 5.27 4.67
C ILE A 36 2.97 4.94 6.14
N ALA A 37 2.47 3.74 6.40
CA ALA A 37 2.34 3.28 7.78
C ALA A 37 3.74 2.99 8.35
N SER A 38 4.03 3.45 9.56
CA SER A 38 5.36 3.29 10.16
C SER A 38 5.77 1.83 10.26
N CYS A 39 4.84 0.91 10.54
CA CYS A 39 5.14 -0.52 10.61
C CYS A 39 5.54 -1.10 9.25
N VAL A 40 4.98 -0.58 8.16
CA VAL A 40 5.37 -0.98 6.81
C VAL A 40 6.78 -0.51 6.50
N LEU A 41 7.11 0.73 6.86
CA LEU A 41 8.45 1.26 6.67
C LEU A 41 9.49 0.46 7.46
N GLU A 42 9.18 0.11 8.70
CA GLU A 42 10.05 -0.72 9.54
C GLU A 42 10.29 -2.10 8.92
N GLU A 43 9.22 -2.74 8.43
CA GLU A 43 9.34 -4.02 7.73
C GLU A 43 10.26 -3.91 6.51
N LEU A 44 10.08 -2.85 5.73
CA LEU A 44 10.90 -2.56 4.56
C LEU A 44 12.38 -2.38 4.93
N GLU A 45 12.64 -1.60 5.98
CA GLU A 45 14.00 -1.37 6.48
C GLU A 45 14.68 -2.67 6.94
N LEU A 46 13.91 -3.57 7.57
CA LEU A 46 14.42 -4.85 8.06
C LEU A 46 14.81 -5.82 6.95
N LEU A 47 14.27 -5.66 5.74
CA LEU A 47 14.65 -6.49 4.61
C LEU A 47 16.11 -6.29 4.21
N GLY A 48 16.65 -5.08 4.33
CA GLY A 48 18.05 -4.77 4.11
C GLY A 48 18.57 -5.00 2.69
N THR A 49 17.73 -5.32 1.74
CA THR A 49 18.12 -5.53 0.34
C THR A 49 18.35 -4.19 -0.37
N PRO A 50 19.11 -4.16 -1.49
CA PRO A 50 19.24 -2.93 -2.27
C PRO A 50 17.92 -2.36 -2.73
N ASP A 51 16.98 -3.20 -3.15
CA ASP A 51 15.64 -2.78 -3.57
C ASP A 51 14.87 -2.15 -2.41
N ALA A 52 14.94 -2.76 -1.22
CA ALA A 52 14.30 -2.21 -0.04
C ALA A 52 14.88 -0.85 0.35
N LYS A 53 16.19 -0.68 0.24
CA LYS A 53 16.85 0.62 0.49
C LYS A 53 16.38 1.69 -0.48
N SER A 54 16.25 1.34 -1.75
CA SER A 54 15.76 2.25 -2.79
C SER A 54 14.29 2.60 -2.54
N ALA A 55 13.47 1.61 -2.13
CA ALA A 55 12.07 1.83 -1.78
C ALA A 55 11.94 2.76 -0.58
N CYS A 56 12.80 2.62 0.43
CA CYS A 56 12.81 3.53 1.58
C CYS A 56 13.09 4.98 1.16
N LYS A 57 13.97 5.19 0.19
CA LYS A 57 14.23 6.54 -0.34
C LYS A 57 13.00 7.13 -1.01
N LEU A 58 12.25 6.35 -1.76
CA LEU A 58 10.98 6.81 -2.34
C LEU A 58 9.98 7.20 -1.25
N CYS A 59 9.94 6.45 -0.16
CA CYS A 59 9.04 6.73 0.96
C CYS A 59 9.35 8.05 1.65
N GLN A 60 10.59 8.55 1.56
CA GLN A 60 10.97 9.84 2.14
C GLN A 60 10.22 11.02 1.53
N THR A 61 9.63 10.85 0.36
CA THR A 61 8.83 11.88 -0.30
C THR A 61 7.40 11.93 0.24
N LEU A 62 7.03 11.00 1.11
CA LEU A 62 5.67 10.85 1.61
C LEU A 62 5.64 10.91 3.13
N ALA A 63 4.51 11.31 3.70
CA ALA A 63 4.35 11.34 5.15
C ALA A 63 4.23 9.93 5.71
N VAL A 64 4.90 9.71 6.84
CA VAL A 64 4.83 8.46 7.59
C VAL A 64 3.87 8.66 8.76
N ILE A 65 2.94 7.73 8.93
CA ILE A 65 1.94 7.80 9.99
C ILE A 65 2.05 6.56 10.88
N ASN A 66 2.07 6.79 12.18
CA ASN A 66 1.99 5.71 13.15
C ASN A 66 0.52 5.32 13.36
N LEU A 67 0.14 4.13 12.88
CA LEU A 67 -1.22 3.61 12.97
C LEU A 67 -1.43 2.72 14.21
N GLY A 68 -0.45 2.63 15.10
CA GLY A 68 -0.54 1.82 16.30
C GLY A 68 0.33 0.56 16.24
N LEU A 69 0.18 -0.27 17.26
CA LEU A 69 0.95 -1.50 17.43
C LEU A 69 0.27 -2.68 16.76
N GLY A 70 1.08 -3.64 16.35
CA GLY A 70 0.61 -4.88 15.74
C GLY A 70 1.40 -5.24 14.50
N ASP A 71 1.13 -6.41 13.96
CA ASP A 71 1.72 -6.83 12.70
C ASP A 71 1.13 -6.00 11.54
N VAL A 72 1.88 -5.93 10.43
CA VAL A 72 1.51 -5.09 9.30
C VAL A 72 0.11 -5.40 8.79
N ASP A 73 -0.23 -6.68 8.62
CA ASP A 73 -1.55 -7.06 8.10
C ASP A 73 -2.69 -6.59 9.01
N SER A 74 -2.54 -6.74 10.32
CA SER A 74 -3.56 -6.30 11.27
C SER A 74 -3.71 -4.79 11.28
N VAL A 75 -2.60 -4.06 11.21
CA VAL A 75 -2.61 -2.60 11.18
C VAL A 75 -3.28 -2.08 9.91
N LEU A 76 -2.95 -2.66 8.76
CA LEU A 76 -3.57 -2.26 7.48
C LEU A 76 -5.04 -2.63 7.42
N LEU A 77 -5.40 -3.80 7.97
CA LEU A 77 -6.80 -4.23 8.05
C LEU A 77 -7.63 -3.22 8.85
N GLU A 78 -7.12 -2.76 9.99
CA GLU A 78 -7.81 -1.77 10.81
C GLU A 78 -7.92 -0.43 10.11
N ALA A 79 -6.88 0.00 9.39
CA ALA A 79 -6.94 1.22 8.59
C ALA A 79 -8.06 1.13 7.54
N ALA A 80 -8.21 -0.01 6.89
CA ALA A 80 -9.28 -0.24 5.92
C ALA A 80 -10.67 -0.20 6.59
N ARG A 81 -10.79 -0.73 7.80
CA ARG A 81 -12.06 -0.65 8.57
C ARG A 81 -12.45 0.80 8.84
N ARG A 82 -11.49 1.67 9.01
CA ARG A 82 -11.69 3.09 9.27
C ARG A 82 -11.89 3.92 8.00
N GLY A 83 -11.95 3.27 6.84
CA GLY A 83 -12.26 3.91 5.58
C GLY A 83 -11.08 4.23 4.68
N ALA A 84 -9.85 3.91 5.09
CA ALA A 84 -8.68 4.06 4.22
C ALA A 84 -8.67 2.99 3.13
N VAL A 85 -7.98 3.27 2.04
CA VAL A 85 -7.73 2.30 0.98
C VAL A 85 -6.36 1.68 1.19
N VAL A 86 -6.27 0.37 1.10
CA VAL A 86 -4.99 -0.36 1.19
C VAL A 86 -4.58 -0.81 -0.21
N ALA A 87 -3.34 -0.52 -0.60
CA ALA A 87 -2.78 -1.01 -1.86
C ALA A 87 -1.90 -2.21 -1.55
N THR A 88 -2.25 -3.38 -2.05
CA THR A 88 -1.54 -4.63 -1.79
C THR A 88 -1.80 -5.65 -2.88
N ASN A 89 -0.88 -6.61 -3.03
CA ASN A 89 -1.08 -7.79 -3.87
C ASN A 89 -1.33 -9.06 -3.04
N ASP A 90 -1.35 -8.96 -1.72
CA ASP A 90 -1.58 -10.10 -0.83
C ASP A 90 -3.05 -10.51 -0.90
N ARG A 91 -3.31 -11.71 -1.46
CA ARG A 91 -4.67 -12.20 -1.68
C ARG A 91 -5.45 -12.36 -0.38
N GLU A 92 -4.81 -12.87 0.65
CA GLU A 92 -5.47 -13.07 1.95
C GLU A 92 -5.90 -11.73 2.55
N LEU A 93 -5.01 -10.73 2.53
CA LEU A 93 -5.33 -9.41 3.03
C LEU A 93 -6.47 -8.77 2.21
N ILE A 94 -6.42 -8.89 0.89
CA ILE A 94 -7.48 -8.40 -0.01
C ILE A 94 -8.83 -9.02 0.36
N GLU A 95 -8.88 -10.33 0.53
CA GLU A 95 -10.12 -11.02 0.87
C GLU A 95 -10.67 -10.58 2.23
N ARG A 96 -9.80 -10.44 3.21
CA ARG A 96 -10.18 -9.99 4.55
C ARG A 96 -10.75 -8.56 4.53
N ILE A 97 -10.10 -7.66 3.80
CA ILE A 97 -10.61 -6.29 3.66
C ILE A 97 -11.96 -6.27 2.97
N ARG A 98 -12.10 -7.03 1.90
CA ARG A 98 -13.35 -7.06 1.14
C ARG A 98 -14.51 -7.70 1.94
N SER A 99 -14.20 -8.58 2.86
CA SER A 99 -15.22 -9.25 3.67
C SER A 99 -16.09 -8.30 4.50
N PHE A 100 -15.59 -7.11 4.85
CA PHE A 100 -16.36 -6.10 5.56
C PHE A 100 -16.69 -4.87 4.70
N GLY A 101 -16.51 -4.97 3.38
CA GLY A 101 -16.84 -3.87 2.47
C GLY A 101 -15.74 -2.83 2.33
N GLY A 102 -14.53 -3.12 2.78
CA GLY A 102 -13.38 -2.22 2.64
C GLY A 102 -12.89 -2.12 1.19
N LYS A 103 -12.06 -1.12 0.94
CA LYS A 103 -11.54 -0.82 -0.40
C LYS A 103 -10.08 -1.18 -0.52
N VAL A 104 -9.71 -1.75 -1.66
CA VAL A 104 -8.35 -2.20 -1.97
C VAL A 104 -7.95 -1.73 -3.35
N LEU A 105 -6.70 -1.30 -3.49
CA LEU A 105 -6.04 -1.16 -4.78
C LEU A 105 -5.14 -2.38 -4.96
N ARG A 106 -5.38 -3.16 -6.00
CA ARG A 106 -4.57 -4.35 -6.30
C ARG A 106 -3.95 -4.27 -7.68
N PRO A 107 -2.78 -4.86 -7.89
CA PRO A 107 -2.19 -4.94 -9.22
C PRO A 107 -3.10 -5.66 -10.20
N ARG A 108 -3.23 -5.06 -11.39
CA ARG A 108 -3.88 -5.68 -12.54
C ARG A 108 -2.94 -5.57 -13.73
N GLY A 109 -2.43 -6.71 -14.17
CA GLY A 109 -1.36 -6.73 -15.13
C GLY A 109 -0.05 -6.22 -14.50
N ARG A 110 0.87 -5.70 -15.32
CA ARG A 110 2.23 -5.35 -14.88
C ARG A 110 2.38 -3.90 -14.43
N HIS A 111 1.47 -3.01 -14.84
CA HIS A 111 1.75 -1.58 -14.78
C HIS A 111 0.63 -0.74 -14.17
N ARG A 112 -0.44 -1.35 -13.68
CA ARG A 112 -1.55 -0.58 -13.11
C ARG A 112 -2.17 -1.23 -11.90
N LEU A 113 -2.91 -0.43 -11.14
CA LEU A 113 -3.71 -0.85 -10.02
C LEU A 113 -5.19 -0.75 -10.37
N GLU A 114 -5.99 -1.62 -9.77
CA GLU A 114 -7.44 -1.62 -9.89
C GLU A 114 -8.06 -1.43 -8.51
N LEU A 115 -9.00 -0.50 -8.41
CA LEU A 115 -9.75 -0.29 -7.16
C LEU A 115 -10.86 -1.33 -7.05
N LEU A 116 -10.91 -2.01 -5.90
CA LEU A 116 -11.98 -2.94 -5.55
C LEU A 116 -12.75 -2.42 -4.35
N PRO A 117 -14.07 -2.56 -4.29
CA PRO A 117 -14.91 -3.11 -5.36
C PRO A 117 -14.96 -2.22 -6.59
N VAL A 118 -15.17 -2.84 -7.74
CA VAL A 118 -15.33 -2.11 -9.01
C VAL A 118 -16.65 -1.36 -8.94
N GLN A 119 -16.60 -0.09 -9.31
CA GLN A 119 -17.79 0.78 -9.32
C GLN A 119 -18.33 0.95 -10.73
#